data_9cab8eabb75358784a6adf0a24388252
#
_entry.id   9cab8eabb75358784a6adf0a24388252
#
_cell.length_a   1.000
_cell.length_b   1.000
_cell.length_c   1.000
_cell.angle_alpha   90.00
_cell.angle_beta   90.00
_cell.angle_gamma   90.00
#
_symmetry.space_group_name_H-M   'P 1'
#
loop_
_entity.id
_entity.type
_entity.pdbx_description
1 polymer ?
#
loop_
_entity_poly.entity_id
_entity_poly.type
_entity_poly.pdbx_seq_one_letter_code
_entity_poly.pdbx_strand_id
1 'polypeptide(L)'
;MLRSWDNGVEEALQKLEHLQLLRSLRPIYLQNGPTQEAQNPVDDEFHVFDEMQPWDRSSVEVHIPEPTFQKWLHDIPSSGDEEGTHKFRKLLLFSGNDYLGLSSHPTIGKAASKAALEHGMGPRGSALICGYTDYHRRLESCIADLKKKEDCLLCPTGFAANMALMVALGNVGSLLAAGKTPLTNEKIAIFSDALNHASIIDGIRLAERQKSVEIFIYRHCDMTHLNALLSSCTMRKKVVVTDSLFSMDGDFAPMIELVKLRKEHGFLLVIDDAHGTFVCGKNGGGVAEQYNCERDVDICVGTLSKAAGCHGGFIACSKRWKQLIQSRGRSFIFSTATPIPIAAAAHAALIVARKETWRRREIWNRVQDFRALTGIPINSPIISLIVGSEEKALQASQFCFPLYLFV
;
A
#
# COMPACT_ATOMS: atom_id res chain seq x y z
N MET A 1 -6.54 -41.02 -8.73
CA MET A 1 -6.22 -39.93 -7.79
C MET A 1 -6.39 -38.55 -8.40
N LEU A 2 -5.90 -38.24 -9.61
CA LEU A 2 -6.06 -36.92 -10.25
C LEU A 2 -7.53 -36.51 -10.42
N ARG A 3 -8.43 -37.36 -10.87
CA ARG A 3 -9.88 -37.07 -11.03
C ARG A 3 -10.57 -36.65 -9.70
N SER A 4 -10.09 -37.08 -8.58
CA SER A 4 -10.64 -36.70 -7.25
C SER A 4 -10.33 -35.27 -6.87
N TRP A 5 -9.13 -34.75 -7.24
CA TRP A 5 -8.77 -33.36 -7.02
C TRP A 5 -9.49 -32.41 -7.98
N ASP A 6 -9.60 -32.80 -9.26
CA ASP A 6 -10.29 -31.98 -10.27
C ASP A 6 -11.76 -31.77 -9.89
N ASN A 7 -12.45 -32.82 -9.43
CA ASN A 7 -13.82 -32.71 -8.93
C ASN A 7 -13.91 -31.82 -7.67
N GLY A 8 -12.94 -31.93 -6.75
CA GLY A 8 -12.90 -31.09 -5.55
C GLY A 8 -12.66 -29.61 -5.84
N VAL A 9 -11.81 -29.32 -6.83
CA VAL A 9 -11.56 -27.94 -7.31
C VAL A 9 -12.81 -27.40 -7.98
N GLU A 10 -13.45 -28.17 -8.86
CA GLU A 10 -14.68 -27.78 -9.54
C GLU A 10 -15.81 -27.47 -8.53
N GLU A 11 -16.02 -28.34 -7.54
CA GLU A 11 -17.00 -28.07 -6.47
C GLU A 11 -16.67 -26.79 -5.68
N ALA A 12 -15.39 -26.53 -5.41
CA ALA A 12 -14.95 -25.31 -4.72
C ALA A 12 -15.19 -24.06 -5.57
N LEU A 13 -14.91 -24.12 -6.88
CA LEU A 13 -15.18 -23.01 -7.80
C LEU A 13 -16.67 -22.69 -7.89
N GLN A 14 -17.53 -23.71 -8.01
CA GLN A 14 -18.98 -23.54 -8.01
C GLN A 14 -19.49 -22.90 -6.71
N LYS A 15 -18.91 -23.26 -5.55
CA LYS A 15 -19.24 -22.60 -4.27
C LYS A 15 -18.81 -21.14 -4.25
N LEU A 16 -17.61 -20.84 -4.78
CA LEU A 16 -17.14 -19.45 -4.89
C LEU A 16 -18.02 -18.62 -5.82
N GLU A 17 -18.46 -19.19 -6.94
CA GLU A 17 -19.37 -18.56 -7.88
C GLU A 17 -20.73 -18.28 -7.23
N HIS A 18 -21.33 -19.28 -6.55
CA HIS A 18 -22.59 -19.12 -5.84
C HIS A 18 -22.51 -18.06 -4.72
N LEU A 19 -21.35 -17.90 -4.10
CA LEU A 19 -21.08 -16.88 -3.08
C LEU A 19 -20.64 -15.54 -3.67
N GLN A 20 -20.60 -15.41 -5.01
CA GLN A 20 -20.10 -14.23 -5.73
C GLN A 20 -18.66 -13.86 -5.35
N LEU A 21 -17.87 -14.85 -4.94
CA LEU A 21 -16.47 -14.69 -4.56
C LEU A 21 -15.49 -15.14 -5.63
N LEU A 22 -15.98 -15.67 -6.76
CA LEU A 22 -15.15 -16.04 -7.90
C LEU A 22 -14.57 -14.78 -8.54
N ARG A 23 -13.23 -14.73 -8.62
CA ARG A 23 -12.52 -13.57 -9.15
C ARG A 23 -11.94 -13.87 -10.52
N SER A 24 -12.08 -12.93 -11.45
CA SER A 24 -11.49 -13.00 -12.79
C SER A 24 -10.44 -11.90 -12.98
N LEU A 25 -9.44 -12.18 -13.83
CA LEU A 25 -8.52 -11.15 -14.29
C LEU A 25 -9.23 -10.27 -15.32
N ARG A 26 -9.00 -8.97 -15.23
CA ARG A 26 -9.57 -7.96 -16.13
C ARG A 26 -8.43 -7.29 -16.89
N PRO A 27 -8.08 -7.77 -18.10
CA PRO A 27 -7.01 -7.18 -18.90
C PRO A 27 -7.43 -5.78 -19.39
N ILE A 28 -6.53 -4.82 -19.21
CA ILE A 28 -6.65 -3.45 -19.71
C ILE A 28 -5.47 -3.16 -20.64
N TYR A 29 -5.67 -2.29 -21.63
CA TYR A 29 -4.65 -1.87 -22.58
C TYR A 29 -4.33 -0.41 -22.33
N LEU A 30 -3.04 -0.12 -22.10
CA LEU A 30 -2.56 1.24 -21.92
C LEU A 30 -2.43 1.90 -23.30
N GLN A 31 -2.81 3.17 -23.41
CA GLN A 31 -2.44 3.96 -24.59
C GLN A 31 -0.92 4.12 -24.62
N ASN A 32 -0.34 3.94 -25.80
CA ASN A 32 0.98 4.48 -26.06
C ASN A 32 0.82 6.01 -25.95
N GLY A 33 1.52 6.60 -24.98
CA GLY A 33 1.58 8.05 -24.86
C GLY A 33 1.94 8.67 -26.21
N PRO A 34 1.57 9.93 -26.49
CA PRO A 34 1.96 10.58 -27.73
C PRO A 34 3.46 10.35 -27.91
N THR A 35 3.84 9.76 -29.06
CA THR A 35 5.23 9.62 -29.47
C THR A 35 5.81 11.03 -29.40
N GLN A 36 6.55 11.32 -28.35
CA GLN A 36 7.31 12.55 -28.27
C GLN A 36 8.34 12.45 -29.40
N GLU A 37 8.05 13.10 -30.52
CA GLU A 37 9.11 13.55 -31.40
C GLU A 37 10.09 14.32 -30.49
N ALA A 38 11.32 13.86 -30.51
CA ALA A 38 12.38 14.28 -29.63
C ALA A 38 12.48 15.82 -29.57
N GLN A 39 11.88 16.41 -28.58
CA GLN A 39 12.31 17.72 -28.12
C GLN A 39 13.60 17.46 -27.32
N ASN A 40 14.65 18.17 -27.72
CA ASN A 40 15.97 18.09 -27.14
C ASN A 40 15.88 18.02 -25.61
N PRO A 41 16.58 17.07 -24.96
CA PRO A 41 16.61 17.03 -23.53
C PRO A 41 17.28 18.31 -23.02
N VAL A 42 16.49 19.17 -22.40
CA VAL A 42 17.05 20.21 -21.55
C VAL A 42 17.67 19.47 -20.37
N ASP A 43 18.91 19.83 -20.01
CA ASP A 43 19.78 19.14 -19.06
C ASP A 43 19.28 19.03 -17.61
N ASP A 44 18.05 19.43 -17.31
CA ASP A 44 17.48 19.29 -15.99
C ASP A 44 16.61 18.01 -15.91
N GLU A 45 17.13 17.03 -15.20
CA GLU A 45 16.50 15.72 -15.01
C GLU A 45 15.17 15.80 -14.22
N PHE A 46 14.88 16.95 -13.60
CA PHE A 46 13.75 17.15 -12.70
C PHE A 46 13.06 18.50 -12.93
N HIS A 47 12.18 18.53 -13.95
CA HIS A 47 11.33 19.69 -14.16
C HIS A 47 10.23 19.78 -13.10
N VAL A 48 9.95 21.01 -12.67
CA VAL A 48 8.76 21.33 -11.87
C VAL A 48 7.67 21.79 -12.84
N PHE A 49 6.51 21.16 -12.79
CA PHE A 49 5.35 21.52 -13.59
C PHE A 49 4.28 22.15 -12.71
N ASP A 50 3.76 23.29 -13.14
CA ASP A 50 2.68 23.98 -12.44
C ASP A 50 1.30 23.56 -12.94
N GLU A 51 1.23 22.91 -14.11
CA GLU A 51 0.01 22.50 -14.80
C GLU A 51 0.05 21.02 -15.19
N MET A 52 -1.15 20.41 -15.31
CA MET A 52 -1.29 19.04 -15.77
C MET A 52 -0.84 18.90 -17.23
N GLN A 53 0.05 17.96 -17.49
CA GLN A 53 0.56 17.64 -18.81
C GLN A 53 -0.23 16.48 -19.44
N PRO A 54 -0.19 16.28 -20.78
CA PRO A 54 -0.88 15.18 -21.45
C PRO A 54 -0.53 13.79 -20.88
N TRP A 55 0.70 13.56 -20.47
CA TRP A 55 1.15 12.30 -19.89
C TRP A 55 0.59 12.04 -18.48
N ASP A 56 0.13 13.05 -17.74
CA ASP A 56 -0.47 12.89 -16.41
C ASP A 56 -1.75 12.04 -16.43
N ARG A 57 -2.40 11.93 -17.59
CA ARG A 57 -3.61 11.12 -17.77
C ARG A 57 -3.34 9.69 -18.22
N SER A 58 -2.13 9.37 -18.65
CA SER A 58 -1.84 8.06 -19.26
C SER A 58 -2.00 6.89 -18.29
N SER A 59 -1.96 7.13 -16.98
CA SER A 59 -2.21 6.11 -15.96
C SER A 59 -3.69 5.93 -15.60
N VAL A 60 -4.55 6.88 -15.98
CA VAL A 60 -5.99 6.84 -15.65
C VAL A 60 -6.89 6.63 -16.86
N GLU A 61 -6.40 6.88 -18.08
CA GLU A 61 -7.11 6.59 -19.31
C GLU A 61 -6.72 5.19 -19.81
N VAL A 62 -7.65 4.26 -19.76
CA VAL A 62 -7.42 2.86 -20.19
C VAL A 62 -8.34 2.48 -21.32
N HIS A 63 -7.87 1.55 -22.16
CA HIS A 63 -8.65 1.00 -23.27
C HIS A 63 -9.01 -0.44 -22.98
N ILE A 64 -10.25 -0.79 -23.30
CA ILE A 64 -10.79 -2.13 -23.10
C ILE A 64 -11.41 -2.58 -24.40
N PRO A 65 -11.15 -3.82 -24.87
CA PRO A 65 -11.83 -4.38 -26.02
C PRO A 65 -13.36 -4.38 -25.82
N GLU A 66 -14.11 -4.03 -26.86
CA GLU A 66 -15.57 -3.97 -26.79
C GLU A 66 -16.21 -5.26 -26.23
N PRO A 67 -15.79 -6.46 -26.63
CA PRO A 67 -16.34 -7.69 -26.04
C PRO A 67 -16.06 -7.83 -24.54
N THR A 68 -14.85 -7.46 -24.07
CA THR A 68 -14.53 -7.47 -22.63
C THR A 68 -15.42 -6.49 -21.88
N PHE A 69 -15.63 -5.30 -22.45
CA PHE A 69 -16.51 -4.29 -21.86
C PHE A 69 -17.95 -4.81 -21.73
N GLN A 70 -18.49 -5.43 -22.78
CA GLN A 70 -19.85 -6.01 -22.77
C GLN A 70 -19.96 -7.14 -21.74
N LYS A 71 -18.94 -7.99 -21.61
CA LYS A 71 -18.91 -9.05 -20.59
C LYS A 71 -18.95 -8.46 -19.17
N TRP A 72 -18.19 -7.41 -18.90
CA TRP A 72 -18.21 -6.75 -17.58
C TRP A 72 -19.56 -6.11 -17.28
N LEU A 73 -20.20 -5.52 -18.30
CA LEU A 73 -21.51 -4.89 -18.15
C LEU A 73 -22.61 -5.90 -17.79
N HIS A 74 -22.48 -7.14 -18.27
CA HIS A 74 -23.49 -8.18 -18.13
C HIS A 74 -23.09 -9.32 -17.18
N ASP A 75 -21.97 -9.17 -16.43
CA ASP A 75 -21.43 -10.19 -15.51
C ASP A 75 -21.22 -11.58 -16.14
N ILE A 76 -20.90 -11.65 -17.43
CA ILE A 76 -20.63 -12.90 -18.11
C ILE A 76 -19.20 -13.35 -17.80
N PRO A 77 -18.98 -14.55 -17.21
CA PRO A 77 -17.64 -15.08 -16.99
C PRO A 77 -16.84 -15.16 -18.30
N SER A 78 -15.60 -14.68 -18.30
CA SER A 78 -14.76 -14.70 -19.48
C SER A 78 -14.25 -16.12 -19.74
N SER A 79 -14.81 -16.79 -20.73
CA SER A 79 -14.25 -18.02 -21.28
C SER A 79 -13.83 -17.77 -22.73
N GLY A 80 -12.52 -17.77 -22.97
CA GLY A 80 -11.94 -17.78 -24.31
C GLY A 80 -11.14 -16.54 -24.71
N ASP A 81 -10.16 -16.79 -25.57
CA ASP A 81 -9.28 -15.80 -26.17
C ASP A 81 -10.06 -14.85 -27.08
N GLU A 82 -9.90 -13.54 -26.81
CA GLU A 82 -10.53 -12.50 -27.61
C GLU A 82 -9.57 -12.01 -28.69
N GLU A 83 -9.13 -12.93 -29.57
CA GLU A 83 -8.35 -12.55 -30.74
C GLU A 83 -9.25 -11.84 -31.78
N GLY A 84 -8.88 -10.64 -32.13
CA GLY A 84 -9.36 -9.99 -33.36
C GLY A 84 -10.34 -8.83 -33.26
N THR A 85 -10.56 -8.22 -32.10
CA THR A 85 -11.43 -7.03 -32.04
C THR A 85 -10.65 -5.72 -32.20
N HIS A 86 -10.96 -4.98 -33.26
CA HIS A 86 -10.38 -3.66 -33.55
C HIS A 86 -11.10 -2.50 -32.86
N LYS A 87 -12.17 -2.77 -32.07
CA LYS A 87 -12.91 -1.75 -31.34
C LYS A 87 -12.56 -1.76 -29.87
N PHE A 88 -12.07 -0.61 -29.39
CA PHE A 88 -11.76 -0.37 -27.99
C PHE A 88 -12.67 0.71 -27.42
N ARG A 89 -13.05 0.56 -26.17
CA ARG A 89 -13.66 1.64 -25.39
C ARG A 89 -12.64 2.28 -24.48
N LYS A 90 -12.69 3.60 -24.40
CA LYS A 90 -11.90 4.40 -23.45
C LYS A 90 -12.65 4.46 -22.13
N LEU A 91 -11.96 4.17 -21.03
CA LEU A 91 -12.48 4.34 -19.67
C LEU A 91 -11.55 5.23 -18.86
N LEU A 92 -12.12 5.96 -17.90
CA LEU A 92 -11.40 6.68 -16.87
C LEU A 92 -11.37 5.84 -15.60
N LEU A 93 -10.16 5.54 -15.12
CA LEU A 93 -9.92 4.68 -13.98
C LEU A 93 -9.95 5.49 -12.68
N PHE A 94 -11.02 5.40 -11.90
CA PHE A 94 -11.14 6.03 -10.58
C PHE A 94 -10.77 5.09 -9.43
N SER A 95 -10.79 3.78 -9.64
CA SER A 95 -10.38 2.77 -8.66
C SER A 95 -8.86 2.64 -8.47
N GLY A 96 -8.06 3.42 -9.20
CA GLY A 96 -6.59 3.42 -9.09
C GLY A 96 -6.09 4.14 -7.84
N ASN A 97 -4.90 3.75 -7.36
CA ASN A 97 -4.26 4.34 -6.19
C ASN A 97 -3.07 5.25 -6.55
N ASP A 98 -2.90 5.63 -7.80
CA ASP A 98 -1.84 6.53 -8.27
C ASP A 98 -2.20 8.00 -7.95
N TYR A 99 -2.32 8.31 -6.66
CA TYR A 99 -2.84 9.59 -6.15
C TYR A 99 -2.18 10.83 -6.73
N LEU A 100 -0.91 10.75 -7.11
CA LEU A 100 -0.15 11.88 -7.63
C LEU A 100 0.10 11.81 -9.13
N GLY A 101 -0.42 10.78 -9.83
CA GLY A 101 -0.20 10.57 -11.26
C GLY A 101 1.28 10.32 -11.60
N LEU A 102 2.05 9.72 -10.69
CA LEU A 102 3.48 9.54 -10.87
C LEU A 102 3.86 8.30 -11.68
N SER A 103 2.95 7.35 -11.84
CA SER A 103 3.24 6.10 -12.58
C SER A 103 3.57 6.33 -14.05
N SER A 104 3.08 7.41 -14.63
CA SER A 104 3.35 7.81 -16.02
C SER A 104 4.36 8.95 -16.15
N HIS A 105 4.97 9.41 -15.05
CA HIS A 105 5.87 10.55 -15.05
C HIS A 105 7.16 10.26 -15.85
N PRO A 106 7.52 11.11 -16.85
CA PRO A 106 8.66 10.85 -17.75
C PRO A 106 10.00 10.69 -17.03
N THR A 107 10.26 11.47 -15.99
CA THR A 107 11.49 11.38 -15.19
C THR A 107 11.64 10.01 -14.51
N ILE A 108 10.54 9.45 -14.04
CA ILE A 108 10.53 8.12 -13.40
C ILE A 108 10.85 7.04 -14.42
N GLY A 109 10.20 7.10 -15.59
CA GLY A 109 10.48 6.20 -16.71
C GLY A 109 11.92 6.30 -17.19
N LYS A 110 12.48 7.51 -17.32
CA LYS A 110 13.88 7.73 -17.68
C LYS A 110 14.84 7.14 -16.64
N ALA A 111 14.59 7.35 -15.35
CA ALA A 111 15.43 6.79 -14.28
C ALA A 111 15.43 5.26 -14.30
N ALA A 112 14.26 4.63 -14.48
CA ALA A 112 14.14 3.18 -14.61
C ALA A 112 14.90 2.66 -15.86
N SER A 113 14.69 3.29 -17.01
CA SER A 113 15.33 2.92 -18.28
C SER A 113 16.85 3.04 -18.21
N LYS A 114 17.37 4.16 -17.68
CA LYS A 114 18.80 4.37 -17.46
C LYS A 114 19.39 3.26 -16.60
N ALA A 115 18.79 3.00 -15.44
CA ALA A 115 19.26 1.97 -14.53
C ALA A 115 19.19 0.56 -15.16
N ALA A 116 18.19 0.29 -15.98
CA ALA A 116 18.07 -0.98 -16.71
C ALA A 116 19.17 -1.14 -17.77
N LEU A 117 19.49 -0.07 -18.50
CA LEU A 117 20.56 -0.09 -19.51
C LEU A 117 21.94 -0.25 -18.89
N GLU A 118 22.20 0.39 -17.76
CA GLU A 118 23.52 0.37 -17.09
C GLU A 118 23.76 -0.92 -16.30
N HIS A 119 22.73 -1.50 -15.67
CA HIS A 119 22.87 -2.57 -14.69
C HIS A 119 21.96 -3.77 -14.93
N GLY A 120 21.15 -3.78 -15.99
CA GLY A 120 20.09 -4.77 -16.20
C GLY A 120 19.10 -4.75 -15.03
N MET A 121 18.67 -5.95 -14.62
CA MET A 121 17.79 -6.12 -13.46
C MET A 121 18.55 -6.13 -12.13
N GLY A 122 19.88 -6.07 -12.17
CA GLY A 122 20.78 -6.18 -11.03
C GLY A 122 20.98 -7.62 -10.53
N PRO A 123 21.79 -7.82 -9.47
CA PRO A 123 21.97 -9.11 -8.85
C PRO A 123 20.64 -9.69 -8.39
N ARG A 124 20.35 -10.95 -8.80
CA ARG A 124 19.09 -11.62 -8.52
C ARG A 124 19.22 -12.58 -7.35
N GLY A 125 18.93 -12.08 -6.15
CA GLY A 125 18.99 -12.86 -4.92
C GLY A 125 18.37 -12.08 -3.75
N SER A 126 18.35 -12.70 -2.58
CA SER A 126 17.93 -12.03 -1.35
C SER A 126 18.81 -10.80 -1.07
N ALA A 127 18.22 -9.75 -0.54
CA ALA A 127 18.94 -8.55 -0.11
C ALA A 127 20.08 -8.86 0.88
N LEU A 128 19.93 -9.91 1.70
CA LEU A 128 20.93 -10.34 2.67
C LEU A 128 22.12 -11.09 2.06
N ILE A 129 22.01 -11.53 0.82
CA ILE A 129 23.05 -12.34 0.15
C ILE A 129 23.77 -11.53 -0.93
N CYS A 130 23.05 -11.13 -1.99
CA CYS A 130 23.64 -10.42 -3.13
C CYS A 130 22.71 -9.38 -3.77
N GLY A 131 21.45 -9.30 -3.34
CA GLY A 131 20.44 -8.44 -4.00
C GLY A 131 20.45 -6.97 -3.58
N TYR A 132 21.18 -6.60 -2.52
CA TYR A 132 21.21 -5.24 -2.00
C TYR A 132 22.31 -4.40 -2.66
N THR A 133 21.94 -3.24 -3.21
CA THR A 133 22.84 -2.34 -3.92
C THR A 133 22.78 -0.91 -3.35
N ASP A 134 23.62 -0.01 -3.87
CA ASP A 134 23.60 1.40 -3.51
C ASP A 134 22.29 2.10 -3.91
N TYR A 135 21.58 1.64 -4.95
CA TYR A 135 20.23 2.11 -5.31
C TYR A 135 19.23 1.87 -4.17
N HIS A 136 19.27 0.68 -3.59
CA HIS A 136 18.43 0.35 -2.43
C HIS A 136 18.76 1.24 -1.25
N ARG A 137 20.05 1.37 -0.93
CA ARG A 137 20.53 2.19 0.20
C ARG A 137 20.13 3.66 0.06
N ARG A 138 20.25 4.24 -1.15
CA ARG A 138 19.84 5.63 -1.41
C ARG A 138 18.34 5.81 -1.21
N LEU A 139 17.53 4.92 -1.76
CA LEU A 139 16.08 4.96 -1.60
C LEU A 139 15.68 4.81 -0.11
N GLU A 140 16.25 3.85 0.60
CA GLU A 140 16.02 3.66 2.05
C GLU A 140 16.36 4.92 2.86
N SER A 141 17.51 5.53 2.59
CA SER A 141 17.94 6.77 3.25
C SER A 141 16.95 7.92 3.00
N CYS A 142 16.49 8.07 1.76
CA CYS A 142 15.51 9.12 1.41
C CYS A 142 14.14 8.90 2.06
N ILE A 143 13.68 7.63 2.18
CA ILE A 143 12.43 7.31 2.87
C ILE A 143 12.58 7.51 4.38
N ALA A 144 13.69 7.11 4.97
CA ALA A 144 13.98 7.32 6.39
C ALA A 144 13.93 8.82 6.73
N ASP A 145 14.57 9.67 5.91
CA ASP A 145 14.53 11.13 6.06
C ASP A 145 13.09 11.68 5.92
N LEU A 146 12.34 11.22 4.91
CA LEU A 146 10.94 11.63 4.71
C LEU A 146 10.07 11.30 5.92
N LYS A 147 10.27 10.11 6.51
CA LYS A 147 9.50 9.61 7.66
C LYS A 147 10.06 10.05 9.02
N LYS A 148 11.16 10.82 9.03
CA LYS A 148 11.86 11.22 10.26
C LYS A 148 12.25 10.05 11.16
N LYS A 149 12.74 8.97 10.52
CA LYS A 149 13.24 7.76 11.19
C LYS A 149 14.75 7.62 10.99
N GLU A 150 15.38 6.81 11.86
CA GLU A 150 16.83 6.58 11.79
C GLU A 150 17.25 5.77 10.56
N ASP A 151 16.37 4.87 10.10
CA ASP A 151 16.65 3.97 8.99
C ASP A 151 15.35 3.46 8.34
N CYS A 152 15.49 2.78 7.22
CA CYS A 152 14.39 2.17 6.48
C CYS A 152 14.83 0.82 5.91
N LEU A 153 13.91 -0.11 5.78
CA LEU A 153 14.08 -1.40 5.13
C LEU A 153 13.13 -1.50 3.94
N LEU A 154 13.67 -1.69 2.74
CA LEU A 154 12.86 -1.96 1.55
C LEU A 154 12.37 -3.40 1.54
N CYS A 155 11.11 -3.57 1.18
CA CYS A 155 10.45 -4.87 1.04
C CYS A 155 9.87 -5.01 -0.38
N PRO A 156 9.63 -6.24 -0.87
CA PRO A 156 9.07 -6.45 -2.20
C PRO A 156 7.72 -5.78 -2.42
N THR A 157 6.88 -5.73 -1.40
CA THR A 157 5.56 -5.07 -1.40
C THR A 157 5.24 -4.51 -0.01
N GLY A 158 4.24 -3.61 0.09
CA GLY A 158 3.68 -3.19 1.39
C GLY A 158 3.11 -4.37 2.18
N PHE A 159 2.47 -5.32 1.49
CA PHE A 159 1.98 -6.57 2.10
C PHE A 159 3.12 -7.35 2.76
N ALA A 160 4.21 -7.57 2.01
CA ALA A 160 5.40 -8.27 2.53
C ALA A 160 6.06 -7.52 3.70
N ALA A 161 6.01 -6.18 3.70
CA ALA A 161 6.52 -5.35 4.78
C ALA A 161 5.76 -5.60 6.10
N ASN A 162 4.43 -5.57 6.07
CA ASN A 162 3.60 -5.90 7.24
C ASN A 162 3.85 -7.33 7.73
N MET A 163 3.89 -8.31 6.83
CA MET A 163 4.20 -9.70 7.18
C MET A 163 5.58 -9.83 7.85
N ALA A 164 6.61 -9.15 7.33
CA ALA A 164 7.95 -9.17 7.92
C ALA A 164 7.96 -8.57 9.32
N LEU A 165 7.29 -7.43 9.50
CA LEU A 165 7.23 -6.72 10.77
C LEU A 165 6.48 -7.53 11.84
N MET A 166 5.28 -8.03 11.53
CA MET A 166 4.48 -8.78 12.52
C MET A 166 5.19 -10.06 12.96
N VAL A 167 5.81 -10.79 12.03
CA VAL A 167 6.62 -11.97 12.37
C VAL A 167 7.82 -11.59 13.23
N ALA A 168 8.51 -10.50 12.93
CA ALA A 168 9.63 -10.02 13.74
C ALA A 168 9.20 -9.61 15.16
N LEU A 169 8.05 -8.94 15.29
CA LEU A 169 7.44 -8.63 16.60
C LEU A 169 7.18 -9.90 17.41
N GLY A 170 6.53 -10.91 16.81
CA GLY A 170 6.30 -12.18 17.46
C GLY A 170 7.60 -12.87 17.91
N ASN A 171 8.67 -12.74 17.12
CA ASN A 171 9.97 -13.32 17.48
C ASN A 171 10.61 -12.69 18.73
N VAL A 172 10.32 -11.44 19.06
CA VAL A 172 10.87 -10.80 20.27
C VAL A 172 10.50 -11.61 21.52
N GLY A 173 9.22 -11.97 21.67
CA GLY A 173 8.75 -12.78 22.80
C GLY A 173 9.45 -14.15 22.86
N SER A 174 9.52 -14.87 21.73
CA SER A 174 10.16 -16.18 21.63
C SER A 174 11.66 -16.14 21.95
N LEU A 175 12.37 -15.13 21.45
CA LEU A 175 13.81 -14.97 21.69
C LEU A 175 14.12 -14.67 23.16
N LEU A 176 13.30 -13.82 23.80
CA LEU A 176 13.47 -13.50 25.22
C LEU A 176 13.15 -14.68 26.13
N ALA A 177 12.27 -15.58 25.71
CA ALA A 177 11.97 -16.82 26.42
C ALA A 177 13.06 -17.90 26.27
N ALA A 178 14.12 -17.66 25.50
CA ALA A 178 15.29 -18.53 25.33
C ALA A 178 14.92 -20.01 24.99
N GLY A 179 14.00 -20.18 24.03
CA GLY A 179 13.54 -21.50 23.58
C GLY A 179 12.45 -22.16 24.47
N LYS A 180 12.01 -21.49 25.52
CA LYS A 180 10.83 -21.87 26.31
C LYS A 180 9.58 -21.17 25.78
N THR A 181 8.42 -21.73 26.12
CA THR A 181 7.15 -21.00 25.84
C THR A 181 7.04 -19.83 26.82
N PRO A 182 6.85 -18.59 26.38
CA PRO A 182 6.69 -17.44 27.25
C PRO A 182 5.49 -17.62 28.19
N LEU A 183 5.62 -17.20 29.44
CA LEU A 183 4.48 -17.04 30.31
C LEU A 183 3.52 -15.98 29.76
N THR A 184 2.25 -16.00 30.19
CA THR A 184 1.23 -15.08 29.64
C THR A 184 1.65 -13.63 29.78
N ASN A 185 2.22 -13.21 30.90
CA ASN A 185 2.71 -11.82 31.10
C ASN A 185 4.00 -11.47 30.34
N GLU A 186 4.69 -12.46 29.78
CA GLU A 186 5.91 -12.30 28.96
C GLU A 186 5.61 -12.20 27.47
N LYS A 187 4.41 -12.65 27.05
CA LYS A 187 3.95 -12.51 25.67
C LYS A 187 3.89 -11.03 25.26
N ILE A 188 3.86 -10.80 23.96
CA ILE A 188 3.62 -9.48 23.39
C ILE A 188 2.12 -9.32 23.13
N ALA A 189 1.51 -8.30 23.71
CA ALA A 189 0.14 -7.92 23.42
C ALA A 189 0.09 -7.06 22.17
N ILE A 190 -0.60 -7.50 21.14
CA ILE A 190 -0.83 -6.72 19.89
C ILE A 190 -2.29 -6.27 19.87
N PHE A 191 -2.48 -4.96 19.90
CA PHE A 191 -3.80 -4.31 19.78
C PHE A 191 -3.96 -3.86 18.33
N SER A 192 -4.93 -4.45 17.62
CA SER A 192 -5.19 -4.21 16.20
C SER A 192 -6.54 -3.54 16.00
N ASP A 193 -6.62 -2.50 15.19
CA ASP A 193 -7.89 -1.95 14.73
C ASP A 193 -8.66 -3.02 13.94
N ALA A 194 -9.98 -3.06 14.12
CA ALA A 194 -10.86 -4.05 13.50
C ALA A 194 -10.87 -3.96 11.97
N LEU A 195 -10.59 -2.79 11.39
CA LEU A 195 -10.60 -2.55 9.95
C LEU A 195 -9.19 -2.45 9.34
N ASN A 196 -8.16 -2.87 10.05
CA ASN A 196 -6.81 -2.93 9.53
C ASN A 196 -6.73 -3.74 8.23
N HIS A 197 -5.82 -3.33 7.35
CA HIS A 197 -5.57 -4.01 6.08
C HIS A 197 -5.23 -5.50 6.26
N ALA A 198 -5.66 -6.31 5.31
CA ALA A 198 -5.45 -7.78 5.31
C ALA A 198 -4.00 -8.20 5.59
N SER A 199 -3.00 -7.44 5.13
CA SER A 199 -1.59 -7.74 5.38
C SER A 199 -1.18 -7.64 6.85
N ILE A 200 -1.80 -6.73 7.62
CA ILE A 200 -1.62 -6.61 9.07
C ILE A 200 -2.28 -7.81 9.74
N ILE A 201 -3.52 -8.10 9.39
CA ILE A 201 -4.29 -9.22 9.96
C ILE A 201 -3.57 -10.55 9.73
N ASP A 202 -3.13 -10.83 8.49
CA ASP A 202 -2.44 -12.07 8.15
C ASP A 202 -1.06 -12.15 8.82
N GLY A 203 -0.35 -11.01 8.90
CA GLY A 203 0.92 -10.92 9.62
C GLY A 203 0.76 -11.23 11.11
N ILE A 204 -0.26 -10.69 11.76
CA ILE A 204 -0.59 -10.95 13.18
C ILE A 204 -0.94 -12.42 13.39
N ARG A 205 -1.80 -13.01 12.54
CA ARG A 205 -2.15 -14.44 12.58
C ARG A 205 -0.92 -15.33 12.45
N LEU A 206 0.02 -14.95 11.59
CA LEU A 206 1.28 -15.68 11.43
C LEU A 206 2.18 -15.53 12.66
N ALA A 207 2.21 -14.37 13.29
CA ALA A 207 2.94 -14.13 14.55
C ALA A 207 2.34 -14.95 15.71
N GLU A 208 1.01 -15.06 15.77
CA GLU A 208 0.30 -15.82 16.80
C GLU A 208 0.70 -17.31 16.82
N ARG A 209 0.98 -17.90 15.65
CA ARG A 209 1.48 -19.28 15.54
C ARG A 209 2.76 -19.53 16.30
N GLN A 210 3.52 -18.49 16.64
CA GLN A 210 4.73 -18.59 17.46
C GLN A 210 4.44 -18.75 18.96
N LYS A 211 3.15 -18.65 19.37
CA LYS A 211 2.68 -18.75 20.76
C LYS A 211 3.28 -17.70 21.72
N SER A 212 3.93 -16.67 21.18
CA SER A 212 4.59 -15.59 21.93
C SER A 212 3.83 -14.27 21.87
N VAL A 213 2.66 -14.26 21.22
CA VAL A 213 1.80 -13.10 21.02
C VAL A 213 0.41 -13.38 21.56
N GLU A 214 -0.25 -12.34 22.05
CA GLU A 214 -1.68 -12.31 22.37
C GLU A 214 -2.32 -11.18 21.58
N ILE A 215 -3.50 -11.43 21.00
CA ILE A 215 -4.15 -10.51 20.08
C ILE A 215 -5.38 -9.89 20.74
N PHE A 216 -5.48 -8.56 20.64
CA PHE A 216 -6.62 -7.77 21.10
C PHE A 216 -7.13 -6.94 19.92
N ILE A 217 -8.37 -7.16 19.51
CA ILE A 217 -8.99 -6.39 18.43
C ILE A 217 -9.87 -5.32 19.06
N TYR A 218 -9.59 -4.05 18.79
CA TYR A 218 -10.45 -2.96 19.24
C TYR A 218 -11.36 -2.48 18.10
N ARG A 219 -12.53 -1.95 18.47
CA ARG A 219 -13.46 -1.40 17.49
C ARG A 219 -12.83 -0.26 16.72
N HIS A 220 -13.15 -0.18 15.45
CA HIS A 220 -12.59 0.78 14.51
C HIS A 220 -12.57 2.20 15.08
N CYS A 221 -11.39 2.81 15.15
CA CYS A 221 -11.14 4.16 15.66
C CYS A 221 -11.70 4.45 17.06
N ASP A 222 -12.11 3.42 17.84
CA ASP A 222 -12.68 3.59 19.19
C ASP A 222 -11.58 3.61 20.26
N MET A 223 -11.12 4.80 20.58
CA MET A 223 -10.04 5.00 21.56
C MET A 223 -10.50 4.69 23.00
N THR A 224 -11.79 4.76 23.28
CA THR A 224 -12.33 4.34 24.59
C THR A 224 -12.22 2.84 24.76
N HIS A 225 -12.57 2.06 23.72
CA HIS A 225 -12.41 0.61 23.74
C HIS A 225 -10.94 0.22 23.79
N LEU A 226 -10.08 0.86 22.98
CA LEU A 226 -8.63 0.61 23.04
C LEU A 226 -8.08 0.89 24.44
N ASN A 227 -8.46 2.00 25.08
CA ASN A 227 -8.02 2.34 26.42
C ASN A 227 -8.45 1.28 27.45
N ALA A 228 -9.69 0.79 27.38
CA ALA A 228 -10.20 -0.26 28.26
C ALA A 228 -9.37 -1.56 28.11
N LEU A 229 -9.06 -1.97 26.86
CA LEU A 229 -8.23 -3.14 26.59
C LEU A 229 -6.79 -2.96 27.09
N LEU A 230 -6.19 -1.80 26.87
CA LEU A 230 -4.84 -1.49 27.34
C LEU A 230 -4.74 -1.49 28.86
N SER A 231 -5.77 -0.96 29.55
CA SER A 231 -5.83 -0.89 31.00
C SER A 231 -6.01 -2.28 31.66
N SER A 232 -6.78 -3.16 31.03
CA SER A 232 -6.98 -4.54 31.51
C SER A 232 -5.82 -5.47 31.20
N CYS A 233 -4.93 -5.10 30.27
CA CYS A 233 -3.83 -5.95 29.81
C CYS A 233 -2.67 -5.95 30.81
N THR A 234 -2.34 -7.13 31.34
CA THR A 234 -1.24 -7.34 32.30
C THR A 234 0.12 -7.57 31.65
N MET A 235 0.18 -7.72 30.32
CA MET A 235 1.42 -7.94 29.58
C MET A 235 2.28 -6.67 29.56
N ARG A 236 3.58 -6.85 29.77
CA ARG A 236 4.53 -5.73 29.85
C ARG A 236 4.84 -5.11 28.48
N LYS A 237 4.84 -5.91 27.43
CA LYS A 237 5.14 -5.46 26.06
C LYS A 237 3.85 -5.34 25.27
N LYS A 238 3.50 -4.11 24.97
CA LYS A 238 2.28 -3.75 24.25
C LYS A 238 2.63 -3.11 22.91
N VAL A 239 1.93 -3.46 21.86
CA VAL A 239 2.03 -2.90 20.52
C VAL A 239 0.63 -2.49 20.08
N VAL A 240 0.45 -1.28 19.61
CA VAL A 240 -0.76 -0.87 18.90
C VAL A 240 -0.41 -0.75 17.43
N VAL A 241 -1.20 -1.39 16.57
CA VAL A 241 -1.03 -1.35 15.11
C VAL A 241 -2.32 -0.91 14.45
N THR A 242 -2.22 0.04 13.52
CA THR A 242 -3.36 0.59 12.79
C THR A 242 -2.95 1.09 11.40
N ASP A 243 -3.87 1.03 10.44
CA ASP A 243 -3.77 1.88 9.26
C ASP A 243 -3.84 3.34 9.71
N SER A 244 -3.11 4.23 9.08
CA SER A 244 -3.14 5.68 9.36
C SER A 244 -4.24 6.39 8.59
N LEU A 245 -4.53 5.90 7.38
CA LEU A 245 -5.63 6.26 6.50
C LEU A 245 -6.22 4.96 5.94
N PHE A 246 -7.46 4.67 6.29
CA PHE A 246 -8.14 3.44 5.94
C PHE A 246 -8.65 3.44 4.50
N SER A 247 -8.35 2.38 3.75
CA SER A 247 -8.63 2.33 2.32
C SER A 247 -10.10 2.21 1.96
N MET A 248 -10.89 1.52 2.79
CA MET A 248 -12.30 1.27 2.50
C MET A 248 -13.21 2.39 3.00
N ASP A 249 -12.90 2.97 4.15
CA ASP A 249 -13.72 4.00 4.79
C ASP A 249 -13.25 5.42 4.45
N GLY A 250 -11.99 5.58 4.02
CA GLY A 250 -11.43 6.88 3.65
C GLY A 250 -11.19 7.80 4.85
N ASP A 251 -11.24 7.28 6.07
CA ASP A 251 -11.04 8.03 7.29
C ASP A 251 -9.64 7.85 7.89
N PHE A 252 -9.29 8.72 8.81
CA PHE A 252 -8.00 8.73 9.47
C PHE A 252 -8.06 8.06 10.84
N ALA A 253 -7.01 7.32 11.18
CA ALA A 253 -6.79 6.93 12.57
C ALA A 253 -6.71 8.17 13.48
N PRO A 254 -7.28 8.12 14.68
CA PRO A 254 -7.26 9.24 15.64
C PRO A 254 -5.87 9.42 16.27
N MET A 255 -4.91 9.91 15.45
CA MET A 255 -3.48 9.96 15.76
C MET A 255 -3.16 10.70 17.06
N ILE A 256 -3.88 11.80 17.34
CA ILE A 256 -3.63 12.61 18.57
C ILE A 256 -4.01 11.81 19.81
N GLU A 257 -5.13 11.11 19.77
CA GLU A 257 -5.62 10.26 20.85
C GLU A 257 -4.70 9.03 21.03
N LEU A 258 -4.26 8.42 19.95
CA LEU A 258 -3.28 7.32 19.98
C LEU A 258 -1.97 7.76 20.66
N VAL A 259 -1.48 8.94 20.36
CA VAL A 259 -0.27 9.49 21.02
C VAL A 259 -0.51 9.74 22.52
N LYS A 260 -1.70 10.21 22.91
CA LYS A 260 -2.06 10.36 24.34
C LYS A 260 -2.04 9.01 25.05
N LEU A 261 -2.74 8.01 24.50
CA LEU A 261 -2.77 6.65 25.04
C LEU A 261 -1.37 6.01 25.08
N ARG A 262 -0.52 6.28 24.06
CA ARG A 262 0.86 5.81 24.05
C ARG A 262 1.66 6.35 25.23
N LYS A 263 1.50 7.62 25.56
CA LYS A 263 2.17 8.24 26.72
C LYS A 263 1.67 7.66 28.05
N GLU A 264 0.40 7.33 28.13
CA GLU A 264 -0.22 6.75 29.33
C GLU A 264 0.16 5.26 29.53
N HIS A 265 0.08 4.45 28.49
CA HIS A 265 0.25 3.00 28.57
C HIS A 265 1.62 2.47 28.15
N GLY A 266 2.46 3.30 27.53
CA GLY A 266 3.84 2.94 27.16
C GLY A 266 3.96 1.87 26.07
N PHE A 267 3.04 1.81 25.10
CA PHE A 267 3.10 0.86 24.00
C PHE A 267 3.95 1.34 22.81
N LEU A 268 4.40 0.38 22.00
CA LEU A 268 4.99 0.64 20.69
C LEU A 268 3.89 0.99 19.69
N LEU A 269 3.98 2.14 19.02
CA LEU A 269 3.01 2.56 18.01
C LEU A 269 3.52 2.23 16.61
N VAL A 270 2.78 1.39 15.91
CA VAL A 270 3.00 0.98 14.52
C VAL A 270 1.88 1.52 13.66
N ILE A 271 2.19 2.21 12.59
CA ILE A 271 1.22 2.64 11.59
C ILE A 271 1.52 2.07 10.21
N ASP A 272 0.47 1.67 9.49
CA ASP A 272 0.54 1.49 8.04
C ASP A 272 0.10 2.80 7.36
N ASP A 273 1.03 3.45 6.71
CA ASP A 273 0.83 4.74 6.05
C ASP A 273 0.81 4.60 4.51
N ALA A 274 0.33 3.46 4.02
CA ALA A 274 0.29 3.14 2.59
C ALA A 274 -0.51 4.15 1.77
N HIS A 275 -1.59 4.71 2.32
CA HIS A 275 -2.43 5.71 1.68
C HIS A 275 -2.03 7.15 2.04
N GLY A 276 -1.35 7.36 3.17
CA GLY A 276 -0.91 8.69 3.60
C GLY A 276 0.43 9.14 3.01
N THR A 277 1.34 8.19 2.74
CA THR A 277 2.69 8.47 2.21
C THR A 277 2.61 9.23 0.89
N PHE A 278 3.33 10.35 0.78
CA PHE A 278 3.34 11.36 -0.31
C PHE A 278 2.04 12.17 -0.46
N VAL A 279 0.93 11.75 0.12
CA VAL A 279 -0.39 12.41 0.02
C VAL A 279 -0.61 13.36 1.18
N CYS A 280 -0.30 12.94 2.40
CA CYS A 280 -0.55 13.67 3.63
C CYS A 280 0.73 14.36 4.14
N GLY A 281 0.53 15.45 4.88
CA GLY A 281 1.62 16.27 5.41
C GLY A 281 2.19 17.26 4.40
N LYS A 282 2.83 18.31 4.90
CA LYS A 282 3.39 19.41 4.09
C LYS A 282 4.46 18.90 3.09
N ASN A 283 5.29 17.96 3.53
CA ASN A 283 6.40 17.41 2.73
C ASN A 283 6.05 16.05 2.11
N GLY A 284 4.83 15.54 2.33
CA GLY A 284 4.44 14.20 1.91
C GLY A 284 4.94 13.09 2.85
N GLY A 285 5.32 13.45 4.07
CA GLY A 285 5.79 12.51 5.09
C GLY A 285 4.69 11.57 5.61
N GLY A 286 3.44 11.80 5.22
CA GLY A 286 2.29 10.97 5.56
C GLY A 286 1.45 11.50 6.71
N VAL A 287 0.59 10.64 7.24
CA VAL A 287 -0.39 11.03 8.27
C VAL A 287 0.30 11.47 9.57
N ALA A 288 1.38 10.82 9.96
CA ALA A 288 2.13 11.24 11.14
C ALA A 288 2.66 12.69 11.02
N GLU A 289 3.15 13.10 9.84
CA GLU A 289 3.55 14.49 9.58
C GLU A 289 2.33 15.43 9.61
N GLN A 290 1.20 15.03 9.05
CA GLN A 290 -0.02 15.85 9.03
C GLN A 290 -0.48 16.22 10.44
N TYR A 291 -0.30 15.31 11.40
CA TYR A 291 -0.67 15.52 12.81
C TYR A 291 0.51 15.91 13.70
N ASN A 292 1.70 16.19 13.12
CA ASN A 292 2.93 16.56 13.84
C ASN A 292 3.31 15.56 14.95
N CYS A 293 3.15 14.26 14.68
CA CYS A 293 3.43 13.19 15.64
C CYS A 293 4.43 12.14 15.13
N GLU A 294 5.31 12.50 14.17
CA GLU A 294 6.28 11.57 13.58
C GLU A 294 7.20 10.95 14.62
N ARG A 295 7.53 11.71 15.70
CA ARG A 295 8.41 11.23 16.78
C ARG A 295 7.71 10.25 17.72
N ASP A 296 6.37 10.29 17.78
CA ASP A 296 5.57 9.43 18.63
C ASP A 296 5.21 8.10 17.95
N VAL A 297 5.34 7.99 16.64
CA VAL A 297 5.24 6.74 15.87
C VAL A 297 6.59 6.04 15.92
N ASP A 298 6.63 4.77 16.34
CA ASP A 298 7.88 4.02 16.46
C ASP A 298 8.27 3.36 15.13
N ILE A 299 7.30 2.79 14.43
CA ILE A 299 7.49 2.10 13.16
C ILE A 299 6.41 2.55 12.17
N CYS A 300 6.83 2.97 10.98
CA CYS A 300 5.95 3.33 9.89
C CYS A 300 6.15 2.37 8.72
N VAL A 301 5.12 1.61 8.39
CA VAL A 301 5.06 0.78 7.18
C VAL A 301 4.43 1.59 6.06
N GLY A 302 4.78 1.31 4.82
CA GLY A 302 4.14 1.94 3.67
C GLY A 302 4.43 1.22 2.37
N THR A 303 3.90 1.77 1.29
CA THR A 303 4.06 1.21 -0.06
C THR A 303 4.57 2.26 -1.05
N LEU A 304 5.26 1.79 -2.08
CA LEU A 304 5.71 2.56 -3.23
C LEU A 304 4.82 2.31 -4.47
N SER A 305 3.78 1.49 -4.31
CA SER A 305 2.87 1.09 -5.41
C SER A 305 1.60 1.92 -5.51
N LYS A 306 1.47 2.96 -4.69
CA LYS A 306 0.33 3.89 -4.72
C LYS A 306 0.78 5.27 -5.17
N ALA A 307 0.79 6.27 -4.31
CA ALA A 307 1.14 7.65 -4.66
C ALA A 307 2.54 7.82 -5.30
N ALA A 308 3.49 6.92 -5.05
CA ALA A 308 4.78 6.93 -5.73
C ALA A 308 4.72 6.40 -7.18
N GLY A 309 3.62 5.77 -7.60
CA GLY A 309 3.45 5.24 -8.96
C GLY A 309 4.44 4.12 -9.35
N CYS A 310 5.07 3.45 -8.37
CA CYS A 310 6.13 2.46 -8.58
C CYS A 310 5.75 1.10 -8.03
N HIS A 311 6.74 0.34 -7.56
CA HIS A 311 6.53 -0.95 -6.92
C HIS A 311 7.43 -1.10 -5.70
N GLY A 312 6.92 -1.76 -4.66
CA GLY A 312 7.67 -2.04 -3.44
C GLY A 312 6.92 -1.66 -2.17
N GLY A 313 7.53 -2.00 -1.04
CA GLY A 313 7.10 -1.58 0.28
C GLY A 313 8.30 -1.15 1.11
N PHE A 314 8.04 -0.56 2.27
CA PHE A 314 9.09 -0.16 3.18
C PHE A 314 8.64 -0.22 4.64
N ILE A 315 9.64 -0.32 5.53
CA ILE A 315 9.47 -0.21 6.98
C ILE A 315 10.48 0.83 7.47
N ALA A 316 10.00 1.99 7.83
CA ALA A 316 10.81 3.08 8.40
C ALA A 316 10.77 3.01 9.92
N CYS A 317 11.93 2.90 10.56
CA CYS A 317 12.04 2.63 12.00
C CYS A 317 13.44 2.99 12.54
N SER A 318 13.72 2.64 13.81
CA SER A 318 15.08 2.73 14.36
C SER A 318 16.02 1.68 13.73
N LYS A 319 17.33 1.94 13.76
CA LYS A 319 18.35 0.98 13.30
C LYS A 319 18.24 -0.39 13.98
N ARG A 320 17.90 -0.41 15.26
CA ARG A 320 17.71 -1.66 16.02
C ARG A 320 16.53 -2.47 15.52
N TRP A 321 15.41 -1.81 15.25
CA TRP A 321 14.24 -2.47 14.66
C TRP A 321 14.52 -2.96 13.24
N LYS A 322 15.19 -2.17 12.39
CA LYS A 322 15.64 -2.62 11.07
C LYS A 322 16.47 -3.91 11.17
N GLN A 323 17.46 -3.94 12.08
CA GLN A 323 18.32 -5.11 12.27
C GLN A 323 17.54 -6.35 12.72
N LEU A 324 16.57 -6.19 13.60
CA LEU A 324 15.71 -7.29 14.02
C LEU A 324 14.81 -7.78 12.88
N ILE A 325 14.16 -6.86 12.16
CA ILE A 325 13.25 -7.22 11.07
C ILE A 325 14.01 -7.90 9.92
N GLN A 326 15.16 -7.39 9.50
CA GLN A 326 15.98 -8.03 8.48
C GLN A 326 16.50 -9.42 8.89
N SER A 327 16.59 -9.70 10.19
CA SER A 327 17.06 -10.97 10.72
C SER A 327 15.93 -11.97 10.98
N ARG A 328 14.67 -11.54 11.09
CA ARG A 328 13.52 -12.36 11.49
C ARG A 328 12.29 -12.23 10.60
N GLY A 329 12.19 -11.18 9.80
CA GLY A 329 11.09 -10.96 8.86
C GLY A 329 11.17 -11.91 7.66
N ARG A 330 10.49 -13.03 7.73
CA ARG A 330 10.61 -14.12 6.73
C ARG A 330 10.28 -13.70 5.31
N SER A 331 9.26 -12.86 5.12
CA SER A 331 8.89 -12.33 3.80
C SER A 331 9.95 -11.39 3.20
N PHE A 332 10.84 -10.84 4.01
CA PHE A 332 12.04 -10.11 3.56
C PHE A 332 13.21 -11.06 3.29
N ILE A 333 13.55 -11.94 4.25
CA ILE A 333 14.72 -12.82 4.19
C ILE A 333 14.69 -13.73 2.95
N PHE A 334 13.52 -14.33 2.69
CA PHE A 334 13.34 -15.37 1.65
C PHE A 334 12.75 -14.83 0.35
N SER A 335 12.75 -13.51 0.17
CA SER A 335 12.36 -12.87 -1.08
C SER A 335 13.59 -12.33 -1.83
N THR A 336 13.49 -12.33 -3.13
CA THR A 336 14.46 -11.65 -4.00
C THR A 336 14.31 -10.13 -3.79
N ALA A 337 15.42 -9.42 -3.72
CA ALA A 337 15.45 -7.97 -3.62
C ALA A 337 14.77 -7.29 -4.82
N THR A 338 14.23 -6.11 -4.59
CA THR A 338 13.65 -5.27 -5.65
C THR A 338 14.67 -5.07 -6.78
N PRO A 339 14.28 -5.19 -8.06
CA PRO A 339 15.16 -4.90 -9.18
C PRO A 339 15.71 -3.48 -9.16
N ILE A 340 16.97 -3.29 -9.61
CA ILE A 340 17.61 -1.97 -9.64
C ILE A 340 16.75 -0.91 -10.39
N PRO A 341 16.18 -1.20 -11.59
CA PRO A 341 15.33 -0.22 -12.27
C PRO A 341 14.14 0.26 -11.45
N ILE A 342 13.54 -0.64 -10.66
CA ILE A 342 12.41 -0.30 -9.78
C ILE A 342 12.87 0.56 -8.60
N ALA A 343 14.02 0.24 -8.00
CA ALA A 343 14.59 1.05 -6.93
C ALA A 343 14.97 2.46 -7.43
N ALA A 344 15.52 2.57 -8.64
CA ALA A 344 15.81 3.85 -9.30
C ALA A 344 14.54 4.66 -9.59
N ALA A 345 13.50 4.01 -10.14
CA ALA A 345 12.20 4.62 -10.38
C ALA A 345 11.59 5.18 -9.08
N ALA A 346 11.56 4.37 -8.02
CA ALA A 346 11.00 4.78 -6.74
C ALA A 346 11.80 5.93 -6.09
N HIS A 347 13.12 5.95 -6.25
CA HIS A 347 13.95 7.07 -5.81
C HIS A 347 13.64 8.35 -6.58
N ALA A 348 13.51 8.28 -7.92
CA ALA A 348 13.10 9.40 -8.75
C ALA A 348 11.70 9.90 -8.38
N ALA A 349 10.74 8.99 -8.16
CA ALA A 349 9.39 9.33 -7.72
C ALA A 349 9.37 10.13 -6.42
N LEU A 350 10.19 9.73 -5.43
CA LEU A 350 10.32 10.46 -4.18
C LEU A 350 10.85 11.88 -4.41
N ILE A 351 11.86 12.03 -5.26
CA ILE A 351 12.42 13.35 -5.58
C ILE A 351 11.38 14.23 -6.29
N VAL A 352 10.67 13.67 -7.29
CA VAL A 352 9.60 14.37 -8.01
C VAL A 352 8.49 14.79 -7.05
N ALA A 353 7.99 13.88 -6.20
CA ALA A 353 6.94 14.17 -5.23
C ALA A 353 7.33 15.28 -4.22
N ARG A 354 8.62 15.40 -3.91
CA ARG A 354 9.15 16.48 -3.06
C ARG A 354 9.30 17.81 -3.80
N LYS A 355 9.62 17.79 -5.09
CA LYS A 355 9.78 18.99 -5.92
C LYS A 355 8.44 19.51 -6.42
N GLU A 356 7.59 18.64 -6.93
CA GLU A 356 6.28 18.98 -7.51
C GLU A 356 5.19 18.98 -6.42
N THR A 357 5.35 19.85 -5.43
CA THR A 357 4.41 19.97 -4.31
C THR A 357 2.99 20.34 -4.73
N TRP A 358 2.85 20.93 -5.95
CA TRP A 358 1.56 21.25 -6.53
C TRP A 358 0.67 20.02 -6.71
N ARG A 359 1.22 18.82 -7.02
CA ARG A 359 0.43 17.58 -7.16
C ARG A 359 -0.31 17.25 -5.86
N ARG A 360 0.41 17.33 -4.74
CA ARG A 360 -0.21 17.09 -3.43
C ARG A 360 -1.23 18.16 -3.09
N ARG A 361 -0.95 19.43 -3.39
CA ARG A 361 -1.92 20.53 -3.21
C ARG A 361 -3.16 20.31 -4.06
N GLU A 362 -2.99 19.90 -5.32
CA GLU A 362 -4.09 19.69 -6.26
C GLU A 362 -5.03 18.57 -5.81
N ILE A 363 -4.53 17.43 -5.34
CA ILE A 363 -5.41 16.37 -4.85
C ILE A 363 -6.26 16.84 -3.66
N TRP A 364 -5.71 17.66 -2.78
CA TRP A 364 -6.47 18.23 -1.68
C TRP A 364 -7.48 19.30 -2.13
N ASN A 365 -7.17 20.08 -3.17
CA ASN A 365 -8.14 20.97 -3.82
C ASN A 365 -9.32 20.15 -4.36
N ARG A 366 -9.07 19.02 -5.03
CA ARG A 366 -10.15 18.12 -5.53
C ARG A 366 -11.00 17.56 -4.41
N VAL A 367 -10.43 17.23 -3.27
CA VAL A 367 -11.22 16.83 -2.08
C VAL A 367 -12.18 17.95 -1.65
N GLN A 368 -11.70 19.19 -1.63
CA GLN A 368 -12.54 20.35 -1.28
C GLN A 368 -13.62 20.61 -2.33
N ASP A 369 -13.27 20.58 -3.62
CA ASP A 369 -14.21 20.73 -4.73
C ASP A 369 -15.31 19.67 -4.67
N PHE A 370 -14.95 18.42 -4.46
CA PHE A 370 -15.92 17.33 -4.34
C PHE A 370 -16.90 17.56 -3.18
N ARG A 371 -16.39 17.96 -2.01
CA ARG A 371 -17.24 18.31 -0.86
C ARG A 371 -18.19 19.46 -1.19
N ALA A 372 -17.68 20.50 -1.83
CA ALA A 372 -18.48 21.69 -2.18
C ALA A 372 -19.58 21.35 -3.21
N LEU A 373 -19.26 20.52 -4.20
CA LEU A 373 -20.18 20.16 -5.28
C LEU A 373 -21.23 19.13 -4.85
N THR A 374 -20.88 18.19 -3.99
CA THR A 374 -21.76 17.06 -3.64
C THR A 374 -22.41 17.17 -2.26
N GLY A 375 -21.84 17.96 -1.36
CA GLY A 375 -22.23 18.00 0.05
C GLY A 375 -21.83 16.74 0.84
N ILE A 376 -21.13 15.76 0.21
CA ILE A 376 -20.71 14.54 0.87
C ILE A 376 -19.49 14.83 1.76
N PRO A 377 -19.53 14.48 3.06
CA PRO A 377 -18.45 14.75 3.99
C PRO A 377 -17.30 13.74 3.79
N ILE A 378 -16.33 14.08 2.95
CA ILE A 378 -15.08 13.33 2.81
C ILE A 378 -13.92 14.11 3.43
N ASN A 379 -12.95 13.41 4.02
CA ASN A 379 -11.81 14.01 4.70
C ASN A 379 -10.47 13.60 4.08
N SER A 380 -10.49 12.75 3.07
CA SER A 380 -9.31 12.24 2.39
C SER A 380 -9.56 12.13 0.89
N PRO A 381 -8.54 11.86 0.06
CA PRO A 381 -8.70 11.57 -1.36
C PRO A 381 -9.44 10.26 -1.67
N ILE A 382 -9.76 9.48 -0.68
CA ILE A 382 -10.55 8.26 -0.82
C ILE A 382 -12.02 8.62 -0.60
N ILE A 383 -12.83 8.40 -1.63
CA ILE A 383 -14.26 8.69 -1.61
C ILE A 383 -15.01 7.38 -1.45
N SER A 384 -15.46 7.10 -0.24
CA SER A 384 -16.21 5.90 0.10
C SER A 384 -17.71 6.19 0.09
N LEU A 385 -18.42 5.62 -0.88
CA LEU A 385 -19.86 5.73 -1.01
C LEU A 385 -20.52 4.44 -0.54
N ILE A 386 -21.06 4.44 0.67
CA ILE A 386 -21.69 3.27 1.27
C ILE A 386 -23.08 3.07 0.69
N VAL A 387 -23.27 2.03 -0.12
CA VAL A 387 -24.57 1.70 -0.78
C VAL A 387 -25.32 0.58 -0.07
N GLY A 388 -24.78 0.01 0.98
CA GLY A 388 -25.46 -0.87 1.93
C GLY A 388 -25.37 -2.38 1.63
N SER A 389 -25.04 -2.82 0.41
CA SER A 389 -24.80 -4.24 0.11
C SER A 389 -23.85 -4.41 -1.06
N GLU A 390 -23.21 -5.59 -1.15
CA GLU A 390 -22.32 -5.95 -2.27
C GLU A 390 -23.07 -5.92 -3.62
N GLU A 391 -24.30 -6.44 -3.65
CA GLU A 391 -25.14 -6.41 -4.84
C GLU A 391 -25.39 -4.99 -5.35
N LYS A 392 -25.75 -4.06 -4.44
CA LYS A 392 -25.93 -2.66 -4.81
C LYS A 392 -24.63 -1.99 -5.24
N ALA A 393 -23.50 -2.37 -4.66
CA ALA A 393 -22.19 -1.87 -5.07
C ALA A 393 -21.84 -2.32 -6.49
N LEU A 394 -22.09 -3.58 -6.83
CA LEU A 394 -21.93 -4.10 -8.19
C LEU A 394 -22.85 -3.37 -9.18
N GLN A 395 -24.13 -3.21 -8.84
CA GLN A 395 -25.09 -2.45 -9.68
C GLN A 395 -24.65 -1.01 -9.90
N ALA A 396 -24.16 -0.33 -8.85
CA ALA A 396 -23.65 1.04 -8.96
C ALA A 396 -22.41 1.11 -9.86
N SER A 397 -21.46 0.16 -9.72
CA SER A 397 -20.29 0.06 -10.59
C SER A 397 -20.71 -0.18 -12.05
N GLN A 398 -21.62 -1.13 -12.31
CA GLN A 398 -22.16 -1.37 -13.64
C GLN A 398 -22.84 -0.15 -14.26
N PHE A 399 -23.55 0.65 -13.44
CA PHE A 399 -24.15 1.90 -13.90
C PHE A 399 -23.11 2.94 -14.34
N CYS A 400 -21.93 2.95 -13.74
CA CYS A 400 -20.84 3.87 -14.08
C CYS A 400 -20.14 3.51 -15.41
N PHE A 401 -20.10 2.24 -15.82
CA PHE A 401 -19.43 1.82 -17.05
C PHE A 401 -19.93 2.50 -18.33
N PRO A 402 -21.26 2.64 -18.60
CA PRO A 402 -21.75 3.36 -19.76
C PRO A 402 -21.34 4.84 -19.77
N LEU A 403 -21.01 5.40 -18.61
CA LEU A 403 -20.51 6.77 -18.46
C LEU A 403 -18.98 6.87 -18.64
N TYR A 404 -18.33 5.77 -19.09
CA TYR A 404 -16.88 5.68 -19.26
C TYR A 404 -16.08 5.78 -17.94
N LEU A 405 -16.70 5.45 -16.81
CA LEU A 405 -16.08 5.48 -15.49
C LEU A 405 -15.84 4.07 -14.97
N PHE A 406 -14.63 3.78 -14.50
CA PHE A 406 -14.27 2.55 -13.83
C PHE A 406 -14.03 2.86 -12.33
N VAL A 407 -15.00 2.49 -11.51
CA VAL A 407 -15.05 2.78 -10.07
C VAL A 407 -15.07 1.50 -9.25
#